data_c065b2a75740f6401897bf6aadf4362b
#
_entry.id   c065b2a75740f6401897bf6aadf4362b
#
_cell.length_a   1.000
_cell.length_b   1.000
_cell.length_c   1.000
_cell.angle_alpha   90.00
_cell.angle_beta   90.00
_cell.angle_gamma   90.00
#
_symmetry.space_group_name_H-M   'P 1'
#
loop_
_entity.id
_entity.type
_entity.pdbx_description
1 polymer ?
#
loop_
_entity_poly.entity_id
_entity_poly.type
_entity_poly.pdbx_seq_one_letter_code
_entity_poly.pdbx_strand_id
1 'polypeptide(L)'
;MLFRYLNDLVITTMVKLKKPQSELVREEPFMAAPLSPQAHPTKEPAFHTHVHAAKGDITKYPGDAIVNAANAALMPGGGVCGAIFAAAQYDALEEACSQLGGCPTGSAKATPSYGLPAHHIIHAVGPVYNDGTKNEAALLASAYTESLHEAHRVGAKSIAFPAISTGIYGYPLEDATKIAIR
;
A
#
# COMPACT_ATOMS: atom_id res chain seq x y z
N MET A 1 -2.51 -20.98 24.66
CA MET A 1 -1.61 -19.91 25.12
C MET A 1 -0.54 -19.62 24.08
N LEU A 2 -0.92 -19.46 22.80
CA LEU A 2 0.02 -19.31 21.67
C LEU A 2 -0.37 -18.23 20.65
N PHE A 3 -1.25 -17.29 21.01
CA PHE A 3 -1.73 -16.24 20.09
C PHE A 3 -1.25 -14.82 20.43
N ARG A 4 -0.26 -14.68 21.32
CA ARG A 4 0.15 -13.36 21.85
C ARG A 4 1.40 -12.75 21.21
N TYR A 5 2.02 -13.39 20.21
CA TYR A 5 3.34 -12.95 19.68
C TYR A 5 3.33 -12.38 18.25
N LEU A 6 2.19 -12.29 17.56
CA LEU A 6 2.14 -11.83 16.17
C LEU A 6 1.71 -10.36 15.98
N ASN A 7 1.22 -9.70 17.03
CA ASN A 7 0.75 -8.30 16.89
C ASN A 7 1.84 -7.23 17.14
N ASP A 8 3.05 -7.62 17.54
CA ASP A 8 4.05 -6.66 18.03
C ASP A 8 5.13 -6.28 17.02
N LEU A 9 5.11 -6.82 15.81
CA LEU A 9 6.11 -6.47 14.78
C LEU A 9 5.43 -5.87 13.56
N VAL A 10 4.83 -4.69 13.73
CA VAL A 10 4.49 -3.83 12.61
C VAL A 10 5.70 -2.93 12.36
N ILE A 11 6.53 -3.27 11.37
CA ILE A 11 7.46 -2.31 10.81
C ILE A 11 6.60 -1.32 10.02
N THR A 12 6.22 -0.23 10.68
CA THR A 12 5.49 0.84 10.03
C THR A 12 6.51 1.69 9.27
N THR A 13 6.67 1.43 7.99
CA THR A 13 7.40 2.33 7.11
C THR A 13 6.50 3.51 6.79
N MET A 14 6.76 4.66 7.39
CA MET A 14 6.06 5.90 7.08
C MET A 14 6.72 6.57 5.88
N VAL A 15 6.01 6.62 4.77
CA VAL A 15 6.43 7.36 3.57
C VAL A 15 5.72 8.71 3.58
N LYS A 16 6.45 9.80 3.73
CA LYS A 16 5.92 11.16 3.61
C LYS A 16 6.16 11.65 2.19
N LEU A 17 5.12 11.68 1.39
CA LEU A 17 5.15 12.16 0.01
C LEU A 17 5.09 13.70 0.01
N LYS A 18 6.17 14.37 -0.41
CA LYS A 18 6.18 15.84 -0.56
C LYS A 18 5.83 16.18 -2.01
N LYS A 19 4.77 16.99 -2.23
CA LYS A 19 4.47 17.53 -3.56
C LYS A 19 5.68 18.30 -4.10
N PRO A 20 6.03 18.16 -5.39
CA PRO A 20 6.95 19.09 -6.02
C PRO A 20 6.32 20.49 -6.01
N GLN A 21 7.08 21.49 -5.59
CA GLN A 21 6.72 22.88 -5.84
C GLN A 21 6.87 23.09 -7.34
N SER A 22 5.78 23.08 -8.08
CA SER A 22 5.73 23.52 -9.46
C SER A 22 4.61 24.54 -9.59
N GLU A 23 5.02 25.78 -9.80
CA GLU A 23 4.62 26.66 -10.88
C GLU A 23 3.12 26.99 -10.99
N LEU A 24 2.87 28.24 -10.60
CA LEU A 24 1.73 29.03 -11.10
C LEU A 24 1.77 29.02 -12.63
N VAL A 25 0.94 28.20 -13.24
CA VAL A 25 0.66 28.28 -14.67
C VAL A 25 -0.27 29.48 -14.87
N ARG A 26 0.23 30.51 -15.56
CA ARG A 26 -0.59 31.59 -16.14
C ARG A 26 -1.48 30.95 -17.22
N GLU A 27 -2.75 31.21 -17.16
CA GLU A 27 -3.69 30.89 -18.24
C GLU A 27 -3.41 31.79 -19.44
N GLU A 28 -2.95 31.19 -20.55
CA GLU A 28 -2.91 31.81 -21.88
C GLU A 28 -3.98 31.13 -22.75
N PRO A 29 -4.66 31.86 -23.67
CA PRO A 29 -5.78 31.32 -24.40
C PRO A 29 -5.41 30.32 -25.49
N PHE A 30 -6.22 29.29 -25.60
CA PHE A 30 -6.14 28.16 -26.52
C PHE A 30 -6.13 28.60 -28.00
N MET A 31 -5.00 28.37 -28.69
CA MET A 31 -4.92 28.33 -30.15
C MET A 31 -4.44 26.95 -30.59
N ALA A 32 -5.27 26.27 -31.37
CA ALA A 32 -4.99 24.93 -31.86
C ALA A 32 -3.87 24.94 -32.92
N ALA A 33 -2.84 24.11 -32.69
CA ALA A 33 -1.84 23.75 -33.68
C ALA A 33 -1.62 22.22 -33.71
N PRO A 34 -1.18 21.64 -34.88
CA PRO A 34 -1.34 20.22 -35.18
C PRO A 34 -0.38 19.31 -34.39
N LEU A 35 -0.88 18.12 -34.07
CA LEU A 35 -0.20 17.04 -33.34
C LEU A 35 1.01 16.50 -34.11
N SER A 36 2.22 16.76 -33.61
CA SER A 36 3.41 15.95 -33.90
C SER A 36 3.63 14.95 -32.78
N PRO A 37 4.06 13.70 -33.06
CA PRO A 37 4.34 12.73 -32.01
C PRO A 37 5.65 13.10 -31.32
N GLN A 38 5.55 13.80 -30.19
CA GLN A 38 6.70 14.08 -29.35
C GLN A 38 6.85 12.96 -28.33
N ALA A 39 8.02 12.33 -28.33
CA ALA A 39 8.47 11.40 -27.29
C ALA A 39 8.43 12.12 -25.94
N HIS A 40 7.61 11.61 -25.02
CA HIS A 40 7.58 12.10 -23.65
C HIS A 40 8.91 11.78 -22.97
N PRO A 41 9.62 12.75 -22.40
CA PRO A 41 10.74 12.46 -21.52
C PRO A 41 10.16 11.85 -20.24
N THR A 42 10.40 10.57 -20.04
CA THR A 42 10.13 9.86 -18.78
C THR A 42 11.09 10.33 -17.69
N LYS A 43 10.90 11.54 -17.20
CA LYS A 43 11.52 11.99 -15.97
C LYS A 43 10.55 11.63 -14.85
N GLU A 44 10.76 10.47 -14.23
CA GLU A 44 10.05 10.12 -13.00
C GLU A 44 10.21 11.27 -11.99
N PRO A 45 9.12 11.73 -11.37
CA PRO A 45 9.23 12.77 -10.36
C PRO A 45 10.05 12.22 -9.20
N ALA A 46 11.15 12.88 -8.85
CA ALA A 46 11.98 12.56 -7.71
C ALA A 46 11.15 12.84 -6.44
N PHE A 47 10.51 11.81 -5.88
CA PHE A 47 9.85 11.90 -4.60
C PHE A 47 10.91 11.93 -3.50
N HIS A 48 11.02 13.02 -2.76
CA HIS A 48 11.75 13.02 -1.50
C HIS A 48 10.91 12.27 -0.46
N THR A 49 11.21 11.00 -0.30
CA THR A 49 10.49 10.09 0.57
C THR A 49 11.25 9.95 1.89
N HIS A 50 10.60 10.28 3.00
CA HIS A 50 11.12 9.98 4.33
C HIS A 50 10.56 8.63 4.79
N VAL A 51 11.45 7.67 5.01
CA VAL A 51 11.11 6.34 5.50
C VAL A 51 11.46 6.25 6.98
N HIS A 52 10.51 5.84 7.81
CA HIS A 52 10.68 5.62 9.24
C HIS A 52 10.24 4.21 9.59
N ALA A 53 11.06 3.46 10.33
CA ALA A 53 10.66 2.21 10.95
C ALA A 53 10.13 2.48 12.35
N ALA A 54 8.95 1.97 12.68
CA ALA A 54 8.35 2.11 14.00
C ALA A 54 7.65 0.81 14.40
N LYS A 55 7.64 0.52 15.71
CA LYS A 55 6.82 -0.53 16.29
C LYS A 55 5.49 0.09 16.75
N GLY A 56 4.35 -0.47 16.31
CA GLY A 56 3.05 0.05 16.70
C GLY A 56 1.88 -0.73 16.09
N ASP A 57 0.68 -0.35 16.46
CA ASP A 57 -0.57 -0.87 15.91
C ASP A 57 -0.98 -0.04 14.69
N ILE A 58 -0.93 -0.64 13.49
CA ILE A 58 -1.24 0.05 12.24
C ILE A 58 -2.69 0.56 12.20
N THR A 59 -3.62 -0.08 12.93
CA THR A 59 -5.02 0.35 13.00
C THR A 59 -5.20 1.68 13.74
N LYS A 60 -4.17 2.14 14.45
CA LYS A 60 -4.15 3.41 15.20
C LYS A 60 -3.36 4.50 14.47
N TYR A 61 -2.83 4.22 13.29
CA TYR A 61 -2.05 5.18 12.53
C TYR A 61 -2.92 6.37 12.06
N PRO A 62 -2.59 7.62 12.44
CA PRO A 62 -3.44 8.79 12.15
C PRO A 62 -3.03 9.49 10.84
N GLY A 63 -2.37 8.80 9.92
CA GLY A 63 -1.96 9.36 8.63
C GLY A 63 -3.03 9.20 7.55
N ASP A 64 -2.63 9.42 6.28
CA ASP A 64 -3.61 9.41 5.19
C ASP A 64 -3.99 7.99 4.75
N ALA A 65 -3.06 7.04 4.78
CA ALA A 65 -3.33 5.67 4.38
C ALA A 65 -2.60 4.64 5.24
N ILE A 66 -3.22 3.47 5.39
CA ILE A 66 -2.59 2.26 5.91
C ILE A 66 -2.66 1.15 4.87
N VAL A 67 -1.69 0.25 4.89
CA VAL A 67 -1.70 -0.93 4.01
C VAL A 67 -2.24 -2.13 4.78
N ASN A 68 -3.18 -2.83 4.16
CA ASN A 68 -3.63 -4.15 4.59
C ASN A 68 -2.87 -5.22 3.80
N ALA A 69 -2.21 -6.15 4.48
CA ALA A 69 -1.67 -7.36 3.85
C ALA A 69 -2.83 -8.32 3.55
N ALA A 70 -3.47 -8.10 2.40
CA ALA A 70 -4.69 -8.75 1.98
C ALA A 70 -4.45 -10.10 1.29
N ASN A 71 -5.49 -10.93 1.22
CA ASN A 71 -5.57 -12.05 0.29
C ASN A 71 -6.17 -11.62 -1.07
N ALA A 72 -6.01 -12.45 -2.09
CA ALA A 72 -6.45 -12.13 -3.46
C ALA A 72 -7.98 -11.93 -3.59
N ALA A 73 -8.77 -12.53 -2.72
CA ALA A 73 -10.23 -12.33 -2.69
C ALA A 73 -10.62 -11.04 -1.96
N LEU A 74 -9.69 -10.35 -1.29
CA LEU A 74 -9.90 -9.19 -0.44
C LEU A 74 -10.85 -9.45 0.76
N MET A 75 -11.04 -10.70 1.11
CA MET A 75 -11.91 -11.11 2.20
C MET A 75 -11.19 -11.02 3.55
N PRO A 76 -11.95 -10.87 4.66
CA PRO A 76 -11.39 -10.94 5.99
C PRO A 76 -10.51 -12.17 6.20
N GLY A 77 -9.36 -12.01 6.86
CA GLY A 77 -8.37 -13.05 7.08
C GLY A 77 -7.73 -12.95 8.46
N GLY A 78 -6.62 -13.67 8.65
CA GLY A 78 -5.85 -13.62 9.90
C GLY A 78 -4.81 -12.49 9.93
N GLY A 79 -4.12 -12.38 11.07
CA GLY A 79 -3.02 -11.42 11.25
C GLY A 79 -3.48 -9.97 11.16
N VAL A 80 -2.68 -9.13 10.49
CA VAL A 80 -2.98 -7.71 10.33
C VAL A 80 -4.29 -7.47 9.57
N CYS A 81 -4.63 -8.34 8.61
CA CYS A 81 -5.89 -8.26 7.88
C CYS A 81 -7.09 -8.35 8.83
N GLY A 82 -7.12 -9.38 9.68
CA GLY A 82 -8.18 -9.54 10.68
C GLY A 82 -8.23 -8.38 11.67
N ALA A 83 -7.08 -7.85 12.09
CA ALA A 83 -7.03 -6.69 13.00
C ALA A 83 -7.62 -5.43 12.35
N ILE A 84 -7.35 -5.17 11.08
CA ILE A 84 -7.90 -4.04 10.34
C ILE A 84 -9.42 -4.17 10.20
N PHE A 85 -9.92 -5.34 9.77
CA PHE A 85 -11.36 -5.57 9.66
C PHE A 85 -12.08 -5.44 11.02
N ALA A 86 -11.48 -5.97 12.09
CA ALA A 86 -12.06 -5.89 13.45
C ALA A 86 -12.07 -4.46 14.01
N ALA A 87 -11.14 -3.60 13.61
CA ALA A 87 -11.04 -2.22 14.08
C ALA A 87 -11.86 -1.24 13.22
N ALA A 88 -12.17 -1.59 11.97
CA ALA A 88 -13.02 -0.83 11.06
C ALA A 88 -14.52 -1.13 11.29
N GLN A 89 -15.38 -0.43 10.56
CA GLN A 89 -16.77 -0.83 10.40
C GLN A 89 -16.83 -2.07 9.51
N TYR A 90 -16.80 -3.24 10.14
CA TYR A 90 -16.54 -4.54 9.52
C TYR A 90 -17.39 -4.79 8.26
N ASP A 91 -18.73 -4.72 8.38
CA ASP A 91 -19.64 -5.03 7.29
C ASP A 91 -19.49 -4.06 6.11
N ALA A 92 -19.27 -2.77 6.39
CA ALA A 92 -19.06 -1.76 5.36
C ALA A 92 -17.74 -1.95 4.62
N LEU A 93 -16.67 -2.33 5.32
CA LEU A 93 -15.38 -2.63 4.71
C LEU A 93 -15.46 -3.93 3.89
N GLU A 94 -16.11 -4.97 4.41
CA GLU A 94 -16.31 -6.24 3.70
C GLU A 94 -17.08 -6.05 2.39
N GLU A 95 -18.19 -5.29 2.43
CA GLU A 95 -18.96 -4.96 1.25
C GLU A 95 -18.13 -4.20 0.21
N ALA A 96 -17.38 -3.17 0.64
CA ALA A 96 -16.51 -2.42 -0.26
C ALA A 96 -15.42 -3.29 -0.90
N CYS A 97 -14.82 -4.19 -0.13
CA CYS A 97 -13.84 -5.16 -0.66
C CYS A 97 -14.46 -6.13 -1.66
N SER A 98 -15.69 -6.60 -1.38
CA SER A 98 -16.46 -7.46 -2.30
C SER A 98 -16.69 -6.78 -3.64
N GLN A 99 -17.08 -5.49 -3.64
CA GLN A 99 -17.32 -4.70 -4.86
C GLN A 99 -16.06 -4.49 -5.70
N LEU A 100 -14.86 -4.57 -5.11
CA LEU A 100 -13.59 -4.51 -5.85
C LEU A 100 -13.34 -5.76 -6.72
N GLY A 101 -14.04 -6.87 -6.47
CA GLY A 101 -13.93 -8.09 -7.26
C GLY A 101 -12.58 -8.80 -7.16
N GLY A 102 -11.90 -8.68 -6.01
CA GLY A 102 -10.58 -9.26 -5.78
C GLY A 102 -9.42 -8.38 -6.26
N CYS A 103 -8.19 -8.86 -6.01
CA CYS A 103 -6.95 -8.19 -6.38
C CYS A 103 -5.86 -9.25 -6.67
N PRO A 104 -5.18 -9.18 -7.82
CA PRO A 104 -4.11 -10.13 -8.14
C PRO A 104 -2.92 -10.01 -7.19
N THR A 105 -2.18 -11.12 -6.99
CA THR A 105 -0.89 -11.09 -6.29
C THR A 105 0.08 -10.13 -6.97
N GLY A 106 0.76 -9.31 -6.20
CA GLY A 106 1.64 -8.24 -6.68
C GLY A 106 0.93 -6.92 -6.97
N SER A 107 -0.38 -6.83 -6.76
CA SER A 107 -1.19 -5.62 -6.98
C SER A 107 -1.77 -5.07 -5.68
N ALA A 108 -2.35 -3.86 -5.76
CA ALA A 108 -3.04 -3.23 -4.65
C ALA A 108 -4.32 -2.52 -5.11
N LYS A 109 -5.29 -2.35 -4.22
CA LYS A 109 -6.53 -1.58 -4.42
C LYS A 109 -6.88 -0.80 -3.17
N ALA A 110 -7.46 0.37 -3.30
CA ALA A 110 -7.80 1.23 -2.18
C ALA A 110 -9.31 1.24 -1.88
N THR A 111 -9.65 1.36 -0.59
CA THR A 111 -10.98 1.68 -0.07
C THR A 111 -10.90 2.86 0.90
N PRO A 112 -12.03 3.51 1.24
CA PRO A 112 -12.12 4.32 2.44
C PRO A 112 -11.78 3.50 3.71
N SER A 113 -11.47 4.16 4.81
CA SER A 113 -10.99 3.50 6.05
C SER A 113 -12.10 2.94 6.93
N TYR A 114 -13.34 3.34 6.71
CA TYR A 114 -14.51 2.89 7.48
C TYR A 114 -14.33 2.99 9.00
N GLY A 115 -13.95 4.19 9.45
CA GLY A 115 -13.86 4.53 10.88
C GLY A 115 -12.50 4.34 11.53
N LEU A 116 -11.48 3.87 10.82
CA LEU A 116 -10.10 3.94 11.30
C LEU A 116 -9.59 5.39 11.31
N PRO A 117 -8.56 5.72 12.12
CA PRO A 117 -7.95 7.06 12.12
C PRO A 117 -7.34 7.48 10.77
N ALA A 118 -6.83 6.54 9.98
CA ALA A 118 -6.40 6.78 8.61
C ALA A 118 -7.59 7.10 7.69
N HIS A 119 -7.36 7.78 6.56
CA HIS A 119 -8.42 8.10 5.61
C HIS A 119 -8.72 6.94 4.65
N HIS A 120 -7.70 6.15 4.30
CA HIS A 120 -7.80 5.06 3.32
C HIS A 120 -7.14 3.78 3.83
N ILE A 121 -7.64 2.65 3.35
CA ILE A 121 -6.97 1.35 3.45
C ILE A 121 -6.55 0.94 2.05
N ILE A 122 -5.28 0.57 1.89
CA ILE A 122 -4.73 0.04 0.65
C ILE A 122 -4.52 -1.46 0.83
N HIS A 123 -5.32 -2.25 0.14
CA HIS A 123 -5.31 -3.71 0.19
C HIS A 123 -4.25 -4.24 -0.77
N ALA A 124 -3.06 -4.54 -0.27
CA ALA A 124 -1.94 -5.07 -1.03
C ALA A 124 -1.86 -6.60 -0.92
N VAL A 125 -1.79 -7.26 -2.05
CA VAL A 125 -1.72 -8.73 -2.10
C VAL A 125 -0.29 -9.16 -2.39
N GLY A 126 0.43 -9.51 -1.33
CA GLY A 126 1.76 -10.10 -1.45
C GLY A 126 1.71 -11.58 -1.80
N PRO A 127 2.83 -12.18 -2.25
CA PRO A 127 2.91 -13.60 -2.58
C PRO A 127 2.91 -14.49 -1.34
N VAL A 128 2.38 -15.70 -1.47
CA VAL A 128 2.69 -16.81 -0.57
C VAL A 128 4.10 -17.28 -0.90
N TYR A 129 4.98 -17.31 0.10
CA TYR A 129 6.35 -17.77 -0.08
C TYR A 129 6.42 -19.30 -0.12
N ASN A 130 7.07 -19.85 -1.13
CA ASN A 130 7.35 -21.27 -1.21
C ASN A 130 8.85 -21.53 -0.99
N ASP A 131 9.68 -21.10 -1.92
CA ASP A 131 11.12 -21.35 -1.90
C ASP A 131 11.91 -20.24 -2.62
N GLY A 132 11.25 -19.16 -3.04
CA GLY A 132 11.86 -18.07 -3.79
C GLY A 132 11.98 -18.32 -5.30
N THR A 133 11.47 -19.45 -5.81
CA THR A 133 11.63 -19.84 -7.23
C THR A 133 10.46 -19.40 -8.12
N LYS A 134 9.35 -18.92 -7.53
CA LYS A 134 8.12 -18.55 -8.25
C LYS A 134 7.94 -17.05 -8.42
N ASN A 135 9.04 -16.33 -8.59
CA ASN A 135 9.06 -14.88 -8.76
C ASN A 135 8.52 -14.09 -7.55
N GLU A 136 8.54 -14.71 -6.36
CA GLU A 136 7.94 -14.10 -5.14
C GLU A 136 8.60 -12.77 -4.79
N ALA A 137 9.91 -12.62 -5.03
CA ALA A 137 10.61 -11.37 -4.76
C ALA A 137 10.09 -10.21 -5.61
N ALA A 138 9.87 -10.44 -6.92
CA ALA A 138 9.32 -9.42 -7.81
C ALA A 138 7.84 -9.13 -7.50
N LEU A 139 7.04 -10.16 -7.15
CA LEU A 139 5.65 -9.99 -6.74
C LEU A 139 5.54 -9.20 -5.44
N LEU A 140 6.44 -9.43 -4.47
CA LEU A 140 6.47 -8.67 -3.23
C LEU A 140 6.86 -7.21 -3.48
N ALA A 141 7.90 -6.96 -4.29
CA ALA A 141 8.29 -5.60 -4.69
C ALA A 141 7.14 -4.87 -5.41
N SER A 142 6.45 -5.56 -6.33
CA SER A 142 5.28 -5.04 -7.03
C SER A 142 4.16 -4.66 -6.06
N ALA A 143 3.86 -5.49 -5.05
CA ALA A 143 2.83 -5.18 -4.06
C ALA A 143 3.13 -3.89 -3.27
N TYR A 144 4.41 -3.62 -2.93
CA TYR A 144 4.81 -2.36 -2.32
C TYR A 144 4.67 -1.18 -3.29
N THR A 145 5.16 -1.32 -4.54
CA THR A 145 5.09 -0.29 -5.57
C THR A 145 3.65 0.08 -5.91
N GLU A 146 2.79 -0.92 -6.14
CA GLU A 146 1.37 -0.70 -6.44
C GLU A 146 0.62 -0.07 -5.25
N SER A 147 1.04 -0.36 -4.01
CA SER A 147 0.50 0.33 -2.84
C SER A 147 0.84 1.82 -2.84
N LEU A 148 2.03 2.20 -3.27
CA LEU A 148 2.43 3.60 -3.41
C LEU A 148 1.68 4.29 -4.55
N HIS A 149 1.46 3.61 -5.68
CA HIS A 149 0.64 4.11 -6.78
C HIS A 149 -0.80 4.36 -6.34
N GLU A 150 -1.40 3.41 -5.62
CA GLU A 150 -2.75 3.57 -5.07
C GLU A 150 -2.84 4.71 -4.03
N ALA A 151 -1.82 4.84 -3.15
CA ALA A 151 -1.73 5.95 -2.22
C ALA A 151 -1.69 7.30 -2.96
N HIS A 152 -0.89 7.39 -4.01
CA HIS A 152 -0.83 8.60 -4.86
C HIS A 152 -2.18 8.87 -5.54
N ARG A 153 -2.82 7.83 -6.09
CA ARG A 153 -4.13 7.94 -6.77
C ARG A 153 -5.22 8.50 -5.84
N VAL A 154 -5.21 8.10 -4.56
CA VAL A 154 -6.16 8.62 -3.56
C VAL A 154 -5.71 9.92 -2.89
N GLY A 155 -4.58 10.49 -3.32
CA GLY A 155 -4.05 11.76 -2.80
C GLY A 155 -3.40 11.68 -1.42
N ALA A 156 -3.05 10.48 -0.95
CA ALA A 156 -2.37 10.30 0.32
C ALA A 156 -0.96 10.89 0.29
N LYS A 157 -0.56 11.55 1.37
CA LYS A 157 0.77 12.14 1.57
C LYS A 157 1.60 11.35 2.59
N SER A 158 0.96 10.44 3.28
CA SER A 158 1.57 9.55 4.26
C SER A 158 0.91 8.18 4.20
N ILE A 159 1.73 7.13 4.34
CA ILE A 159 1.28 5.75 4.27
C ILE A 159 2.06 4.90 5.27
N ALA A 160 1.37 4.01 5.96
CA ALA A 160 1.98 3.02 6.84
C ALA A 160 1.85 1.62 6.25
N PHE A 161 2.95 0.88 6.26
CA PHE A 161 3.02 -0.49 5.77
C PHE A 161 3.22 -1.51 6.88
N PRO A 162 2.54 -2.65 6.85
CA PRO A 162 2.95 -3.83 7.59
C PRO A 162 4.06 -4.56 6.84
N ALA A 163 4.68 -5.56 7.48
CA ALA A 163 5.59 -6.47 6.78
C ALA A 163 4.79 -7.44 5.89
N ILE A 164 4.52 -7.03 4.64
CA ILE A 164 3.70 -7.80 3.69
C ILE A 164 4.30 -9.20 3.49
N SER A 165 3.44 -10.22 3.47
CA SER A 165 3.75 -11.65 3.28
C SER A 165 4.55 -12.34 4.41
N THR A 166 5.03 -11.64 5.43
CA THR A 166 5.91 -12.24 6.45
C THR A 166 5.19 -13.00 7.56
N GLY A 167 3.88 -12.90 7.64
CA GLY A 167 3.04 -13.64 8.59
C GLY A 167 2.65 -15.02 8.04
N ILE A 168 1.34 -15.23 7.81
CA ILE A 168 0.76 -16.50 7.34
C ILE A 168 1.35 -16.94 6.00
N TYR A 169 1.75 -16.00 5.14
CA TYR A 169 2.36 -16.29 3.83
C TYR A 169 3.83 -16.71 3.90
N GLY A 170 4.45 -16.67 5.08
CA GLY A 170 5.73 -17.30 5.37
C GLY A 170 6.95 -16.70 4.69
N TYR A 171 6.88 -15.49 4.13
CA TYR A 171 8.05 -14.85 3.52
C TYR A 171 9.12 -14.58 4.59
N PRO A 172 10.41 -14.95 4.38
CA PRO A 172 11.48 -14.67 5.33
C PRO A 172 11.59 -13.17 5.60
N LEU A 173 11.49 -12.77 6.89
CA LEU A 173 11.40 -11.37 7.29
C LEU A 173 12.59 -10.53 6.81
N GLU A 174 13.79 -11.05 6.90
CA GLU A 174 15.00 -10.34 6.47
C GLU A 174 14.98 -10.05 4.97
N ASP A 175 14.58 -11.01 4.13
CA ASP A 175 14.54 -10.85 2.70
C ASP A 175 13.38 -9.94 2.27
N ALA A 176 12.22 -10.07 2.91
CA ALA A 176 11.10 -9.16 2.71
C ALA A 176 11.46 -7.71 3.06
N THR A 177 12.22 -7.51 4.16
CA THR A 177 12.67 -6.16 4.56
C THR A 177 13.59 -5.55 3.51
N LYS A 178 14.54 -6.32 2.96
CA LYS A 178 15.44 -5.85 1.89
C LYS A 178 14.66 -5.41 0.64
N ILE A 179 13.55 -6.09 0.35
CA ILE A 179 12.68 -5.74 -0.78
C ILE A 179 11.90 -4.48 -0.50
N ALA A 180 11.32 -4.36 0.71
CA ALA A 180 10.46 -3.24 1.08
C ALA A 180 11.16 -1.87 1.11
N ILE A 181 12.50 -1.83 1.29
CA ILE A 181 13.29 -0.59 1.40
C ILE A 181 14.06 -0.21 0.12
N ARG A 182 13.90 -0.95 -0.96
CA ARG A 182 14.50 -0.65 -2.28
C ARG A 182 13.61 0.25 -3.12
#